data_5b218014ca67aae85a26c6d026b57762
#
_entry.id   5b218014ca67aae85a26c6d026b57762
#
_cell.length_a   1.000
_cell.length_b   1.000
_cell.length_c   1.000
_cell.angle_alpha   90.00
_cell.angle_beta   90.00
_cell.angle_gamma   90.00
#
_symmetry.space_group_name_H-M   'P 1'
#
loop_
_entity.id
_entity.type
_entity.pdbx_description
1 polymer ?
#
loop_
_entity_poly.entity_id
_entity_poly.type
_entity_poly.pdbx_seq_one_letter_code
_entity_poly.pdbx_strand_id
1 'polypeptide(L)'
;LLVKDPEYRLLFADRVRLHLFNDGALTPLNGEALWRKRSEGIRNALKAESARWGDYRKEPPLDLDDWQGALNREYNQWFPKRNPIVINQFRSRGWYPDVESPDFSQHGGQVTSNYSLSIKNPNTDGTVFYTLDGTDPRIPTMSSEHIELISEKASSKILIQSEDSGLGLNWT
;
A
#
# COMPACT_ATOMS: atom_id res chain seq x y z
N LEU A 1 10.32 -7.49 -17.65
CA LEU A 1 9.88 -7.46 -16.25
C LEU A 1 9.36 -6.07 -15.97
N LEU A 2 8.16 -5.93 -15.42
CA LEU A 2 7.43 -4.67 -15.14
C LEU A 2 8.28 -3.62 -14.41
N VAL A 3 9.12 -4.06 -13.47
CA VAL A 3 10.01 -3.15 -12.70
C VAL A 3 11.04 -2.37 -13.53
N LYS A 4 11.19 -2.68 -14.82
CA LYS A 4 12.05 -1.90 -15.73
C LYS A 4 11.30 -0.72 -16.35
N ASP A 5 9.98 -0.76 -16.33
CA ASP A 5 9.13 0.29 -16.85
C ASP A 5 9.10 1.48 -15.86
N PRO A 6 9.45 2.69 -16.29
CA PRO A 6 9.42 3.88 -15.44
C PRO A 6 8.01 4.21 -14.91
N GLU A 7 6.98 4.06 -15.73
CA GLU A 7 5.60 4.34 -15.35
C GLU A 7 5.12 3.35 -14.28
N TYR A 8 5.45 2.08 -14.44
CA TYR A 8 5.16 1.08 -13.40
C TYR A 8 5.84 1.40 -12.08
N ARG A 9 7.10 1.87 -12.10
CA ARG A 9 7.81 2.28 -10.88
C ARG A 9 7.17 3.48 -10.20
N LEU A 10 6.70 4.46 -10.98
CA LEU A 10 5.95 5.60 -10.44
C LEU A 10 4.65 5.16 -9.78
N LEU A 11 3.85 4.34 -10.48
CA LEU A 11 2.63 3.78 -9.91
C LEU A 11 2.90 2.97 -8.63
N PHE A 12 3.98 2.20 -8.60
CA PHE A 12 4.39 1.47 -7.41
C PHE A 12 4.75 2.43 -6.26
N ALA A 13 5.52 3.49 -6.54
CA ALA A 13 5.89 4.50 -5.55
C ALA A 13 4.66 5.23 -4.99
N ASP A 14 3.69 5.56 -5.82
CA ASP A 14 2.41 6.16 -5.40
C ASP A 14 1.65 5.23 -4.45
N ARG A 15 1.59 3.94 -4.75
CA ARG A 15 0.96 2.94 -3.88
C ARG A 15 1.72 2.77 -2.56
N VAL A 16 3.04 2.78 -2.60
CA VAL A 16 3.87 2.79 -1.39
C VAL A 16 3.54 4.02 -0.54
N ARG A 17 3.48 5.22 -1.16
CA ARG A 17 3.13 6.46 -0.44
C ARG A 17 1.74 6.38 0.18
N LEU A 18 0.75 5.93 -0.58
CA LEU A 18 -0.63 5.78 -0.12
C LEU A 18 -0.76 4.88 1.11
N HIS A 19 -0.01 3.78 1.14
CA HIS A 19 -0.21 2.75 2.16
C HIS A 19 0.74 2.84 3.35
N LEU A 20 1.96 3.35 3.18
CA LEU A 20 2.98 3.35 4.23
C LEU A 20 3.15 4.71 4.93
N PHE A 21 2.47 5.76 4.45
CA PHE A 21 2.57 7.11 5.01
C PHE A 21 1.22 7.64 5.47
N ASN A 22 1.25 8.70 6.25
CA ASN A 22 0.08 9.43 6.76
C ASN A 22 -0.92 8.49 7.46
N ASP A 23 -2.15 8.38 6.94
CA ASP A 23 -3.20 7.50 7.46
C ASP A 23 -3.28 6.15 6.71
N GLY A 24 -2.24 5.80 5.97
CA GLY A 24 -2.19 4.59 5.16
C GLY A 24 -2.35 3.32 5.99
N ALA A 25 -2.94 2.28 5.39
CA ALA A 25 -3.29 1.03 6.07
C ALA A 25 -2.09 0.26 6.63
N LEU A 26 -0.88 0.48 6.08
CA LEU A 26 0.35 -0.19 6.47
C LEU A 26 1.28 0.72 7.30
N THR A 27 0.78 1.84 7.80
CA THR A 27 1.53 2.64 8.77
C THR A 27 1.74 1.87 10.08
N PRO A 28 2.79 2.16 10.84
CA PRO A 28 3.02 1.52 12.14
C PRO A 28 1.80 1.57 13.05
N LEU A 29 1.14 2.73 13.12
CA LEU A 29 -0.04 2.92 13.97
C LEU A 29 -1.21 2.03 13.55
N ASN A 30 -1.58 2.04 12.27
CA ASN A 30 -2.71 1.26 11.77
C ASN A 30 -2.41 -0.25 11.77
N GLY A 31 -1.17 -0.63 11.41
CA GLY A 31 -0.71 -2.01 11.48
C GLY A 31 -0.74 -2.56 12.90
N GLU A 32 -0.21 -1.82 13.87
CA GLU A 32 -0.22 -2.17 15.28
C GLU A 32 -1.66 -2.28 15.83
N ALA A 33 -2.54 -1.32 15.51
CA ALA A 33 -3.92 -1.34 15.96
C ALA A 33 -4.67 -2.59 15.46
N LEU A 34 -4.46 -2.96 14.19
CA LEU A 34 -5.03 -4.19 13.63
C LEU A 34 -4.47 -5.44 14.31
N TRP A 35 -3.16 -5.47 14.56
CA TRP A 35 -2.49 -6.58 15.25
C TRP A 35 -3.02 -6.75 16.67
N ARG A 36 -3.15 -5.64 17.43
CA ARG A 36 -3.74 -5.65 18.79
C ARG A 36 -5.15 -6.24 18.78
N LYS A 37 -5.99 -5.76 17.87
CA LYS A 37 -7.36 -6.25 17.72
C LYS A 37 -7.40 -7.76 17.43
N ARG A 38 -6.54 -8.26 16.56
CA ARG A 38 -6.44 -9.67 16.21
C ARG A 38 -5.91 -10.51 17.36
N SER A 39 -4.87 -10.05 18.03
CA SER A 39 -4.27 -10.72 19.18
C SER A 39 -5.26 -10.87 20.33
N GLU A 40 -6.01 -9.80 20.65
CA GLU A 40 -7.03 -9.88 21.71
C GLU A 40 -8.14 -10.87 21.35
N GLY A 41 -8.54 -10.92 20.07
CA GLY A 41 -9.56 -11.87 19.60
C GLY A 41 -9.21 -13.35 19.80
N ILE A 42 -7.92 -13.69 19.81
CA ILE A 42 -7.47 -15.09 20.00
C ILE A 42 -7.00 -15.42 21.43
N ARG A 43 -6.95 -14.42 22.33
CA ARG A 43 -6.38 -14.55 23.66
C ARG A 43 -6.96 -15.73 24.47
N ASN A 44 -8.27 -15.95 24.40
CA ASN A 44 -8.91 -17.04 25.13
C ASN A 44 -8.59 -18.42 24.53
N ALA A 45 -8.45 -18.50 23.20
CA ALA A 45 -8.02 -19.73 22.55
C ALA A 45 -6.59 -20.12 22.94
N LEU A 46 -5.69 -19.12 23.10
CA LEU A 46 -4.31 -19.36 23.53
C LEU A 46 -4.18 -19.95 24.94
N LYS A 47 -5.13 -19.69 25.83
CA LYS A 47 -5.14 -20.37 27.14
C LYS A 47 -5.27 -21.89 26.99
N ALA A 48 -6.19 -22.32 26.14
CA ALA A 48 -6.40 -23.74 25.88
C ALA A 48 -5.23 -24.37 25.11
N GLU A 49 -4.68 -23.60 24.15
CA GLU A 49 -3.50 -24.01 23.37
C GLU A 49 -2.27 -24.19 24.27
N SER A 50 -2.00 -23.23 25.15
CA SER A 50 -0.90 -23.25 26.11
C SER A 50 -1.04 -24.41 27.09
N ALA A 51 -2.25 -24.64 27.63
CA ALA A 51 -2.53 -25.77 28.54
C ALA A 51 -2.33 -27.16 27.89
N ARG A 52 -2.55 -27.24 26.57
CA ARG A 52 -2.43 -28.50 25.83
C ARG A 52 -1.04 -28.77 25.27
N TRP A 53 -0.33 -27.74 24.82
CA TRP A 53 0.90 -27.85 24.03
C TRP A 53 2.07 -27.03 24.55
N GLY A 54 1.89 -26.28 25.65
CA GLY A 54 2.91 -25.34 26.15
C GLY A 54 4.23 -26.03 26.54
N ASP A 55 4.16 -27.27 27.00
CA ASP A 55 5.32 -28.09 27.41
C ASP A 55 6.03 -28.78 26.23
N TYR A 56 5.42 -28.82 25.06
CA TYR A 56 5.94 -29.59 23.93
C TYR A 56 7.34 -29.13 23.47
N ARG A 57 7.66 -27.85 23.59
CA ARG A 57 8.92 -27.27 23.06
C ARG A 57 9.82 -26.63 24.11
N LYS A 58 9.35 -26.41 25.31
CA LYS A 58 10.08 -25.63 26.31
C LYS A 58 9.74 -26.06 27.73
N GLU A 59 10.77 -26.07 28.57
CA GLU A 59 10.63 -26.23 30.02
C GLU A 59 11.23 -24.97 30.68
N PRO A 60 10.51 -24.17 31.49
CA PRO A 60 9.09 -24.36 31.80
C PRO A 60 8.18 -24.16 30.57
N PRO A 61 6.93 -24.71 30.58
CA PRO A 61 5.99 -24.60 29.47
C PRO A 61 5.70 -23.18 29.06
N LEU A 62 5.48 -22.98 27.74
CA LEU A 62 5.03 -21.69 27.21
C LEU A 62 3.65 -21.34 27.73
N ASP A 63 3.48 -20.11 28.20
CA ASP A 63 2.24 -19.60 28.77
C ASP A 63 1.79 -18.26 28.13
N LEU A 64 0.75 -17.65 28.71
CA LEU A 64 0.23 -16.37 28.22
C LEU A 64 1.21 -15.20 28.43
N ASP A 65 2.10 -15.27 29.41
CA ASP A 65 3.09 -14.24 29.67
C ASP A 65 4.19 -14.27 28.60
N ASP A 66 4.61 -15.46 28.17
CA ASP A 66 5.52 -15.62 27.01
C ASP A 66 4.90 -15.02 25.75
N TRP A 67 3.61 -15.29 25.49
CA TRP A 67 2.89 -14.71 24.37
C TRP A 67 2.76 -13.19 24.49
N GLN A 68 2.40 -12.66 25.65
CA GLN A 68 2.33 -11.21 25.88
C GLN A 68 3.71 -10.57 25.71
N GLY A 69 4.76 -11.23 26.18
CA GLY A 69 6.14 -10.78 25.95
C GLY A 69 6.51 -10.72 24.48
N ALA A 70 6.06 -11.70 23.66
CA ALA A 70 6.23 -11.68 22.22
C ALA A 70 5.49 -10.50 21.57
N LEU A 71 4.23 -10.27 21.91
CA LEU A 71 3.46 -9.12 21.42
C LEU A 71 4.11 -7.79 21.77
N ASN A 72 4.61 -7.64 22.99
CA ASN A 72 5.28 -6.42 23.43
C ASN A 72 6.57 -6.14 22.62
N ARG A 73 7.31 -7.18 22.22
CA ARG A 73 8.45 -7.01 21.31
C ARG A 73 8.02 -6.49 19.94
N GLU A 74 6.93 -7.05 19.38
CA GLU A 74 6.39 -6.58 18.09
C GLU A 74 5.97 -5.11 18.17
N TYR A 75 5.23 -4.72 19.22
CA TYR A 75 4.76 -3.34 19.41
C TYR A 75 5.91 -2.33 19.59
N ASN A 76 6.93 -2.69 20.36
CA ASN A 76 7.98 -1.77 20.73
C ASN A 76 9.17 -1.78 19.77
N GLN A 77 9.37 -2.85 19.00
CA GLN A 77 10.58 -3.03 18.20
C GLN A 77 10.30 -3.18 16.70
N TRP A 78 9.26 -3.93 16.33
CA TRP A 78 9.00 -4.22 14.93
C TRP A 78 8.17 -3.11 14.24
N PHE A 79 6.99 -2.79 14.76
CA PHE A 79 6.13 -1.78 14.14
C PHE A 79 6.81 -0.42 13.98
N PRO A 80 7.48 0.17 15.00
CA PRO A 80 8.10 1.48 14.85
C PRO A 80 9.22 1.53 13.80
N LYS A 81 9.89 0.41 13.57
CA LYS A 81 11.07 0.35 12.68
C LYS A 81 10.74 -0.15 11.28
N ARG A 82 9.57 -0.78 11.08
CA ARG A 82 9.32 -1.51 9.84
C ARG A 82 9.27 -0.63 8.61
N ASN A 83 8.51 0.48 8.66
CA ASN A 83 8.33 1.34 7.49
C ASN A 83 9.65 1.93 6.98
N PRO A 84 10.51 2.55 7.80
CA PRO A 84 11.81 3.04 7.32
C PRO A 84 12.68 1.94 6.67
N ILE A 85 12.66 0.74 7.22
CA ILE A 85 13.41 -0.40 6.66
C ILE A 85 12.88 -0.76 5.26
N VAL A 86 11.56 -0.88 5.12
CA VAL A 86 10.93 -1.23 3.83
C VAL A 86 11.19 -0.14 2.78
N ILE A 87 11.03 1.12 3.14
CA ILE A 87 11.30 2.25 2.23
C ILE A 87 12.77 2.23 1.76
N ASN A 88 13.70 2.03 2.67
CA ASN A 88 15.12 1.93 2.31
C ASN A 88 15.41 0.72 1.40
N GLN A 89 14.73 -0.41 1.61
CA GLN A 89 14.82 -1.56 0.72
C GLN A 89 14.27 -1.27 -0.69
N PHE A 90 13.19 -0.49 -0.80
CA PHE A 90 12.67 -0.08 -2.10
C PHE A 90 13.57 0.95 -2.78
N ARG A 91 14.11 1.92 -2.05
CA ARG A 91 15.10 2.88 -2.55
C ARG A 91 16.35 2.18 -3.09
N SER A 92 16.91 1.25 -2.33
CA SER A 92 18.12 0.51 -2.75
C SER A 92 17.93 -0.33 -4.01
N ARG A 93 16.68 -0.65 -4.38
CA ARG A 93 16.32 -1.34 -5.63
C ARG A 93 15.90 -0.40 -6.75
N GLY A 94 15.87 0.91 -6.52
CA GLY A 94 15.39 1.91 -7.47
C GLY A 94 13.86 1.82 -7.73
N TRP A 95 13.10 1.29 -6.78
CA TRP A 95 11.64 1.15 -6.88
C TRP A 95 10.89 2.29 -6.20
N TYR A 96 11.54 3.01 -5.32
CA TYR A 96 11.02 4.19 -4.66
C TYR A 96 12.02 5.33 -4.80
N PRO A 97 11.58 6.56 -5.11
CA PRO A 97 12.48 7.69 -5.32
C PRO A 97 13.20 8.10 -4.05
N ASP A 98 14.39 8.68 -4.22
CA ASP A 98 15.13 9.33 -3.14
C ASP A 98 14.57 10.72 -2.80
N VAL A 99 13.83 11.31 -3.74
CA VAL A 99 13.15 12.59 -3.57
C VAL A 99 11.91 12.35 -2.68
N GLU A 100 11.79 13.14 -1.63
CA GLU A 100 10.61 13.11 -0.77
C GLU A 100 9.40 13.74 -1.47
N SER A 101 8.24 13.14 -1.29
CA SER A 101 7.00 13.71 -1.84
C SER A 101 6.60 14.99 -1.11
N PRO A 102 5.85 15.90 -1.75
CA PRO A 102 5.32 17.09 -1.09
C PRO A 102 4.53 16.76 0.17
N ASP A 103 4.64 17.63 1.17
CA ASP A 103 3.84 17.57 2.38
C ASP A 103 2.57 18.42 2.22
N PHE A 104 1.44 17.85 2.61
CA PHE A 104 0.14 18.51 2.58
C PHE A 104 -0.34 18.80 4.00
N SER A 105 -0.98 19.96 4.19
CA SER A 105 -1.63 20.27 5.47
C SER A 105 -2.80 19.33 5.79
N GLN A 106 -3.33 18.61 4.79
CA GLN A 106 -4.31 17.54 4.92
C GLN A 106 -4.20 16.55 3.76
N HIS A 107 -4.19 15.26 4.05
CA HIS A 107 -3.99 14.17 3.09
C HIS A 107 -5.30 13.54 2.59
N GLY A 108 -6.27 14.35 2.26
CA GLY A 108 -7.60 13.93 1.82
C GLY A 108 -8.67 14.06 2.89
N GLY A 109 -9.87 13.53 2.61
CA GLY A 109 -11.02 13.63 3.49
C GLY A 109 -11.88 14.86 3.24
N GLN A 110 -12.87 15.08 4.11
CA GLN A 110 -13.77 16.21 4.01
C GLN A 110 -13.12 17.48 4.57
N VAL A 111 -13.31 18.59 3.87
CA VAL A 111 -12.85 19.91 4.27
C VAL A 111 -14.00 20.90 4.27
N THR A 112 -13.87 22.00 5.00
CA THR A 112 -14.84 23.10 4.95
C THR A 112 -14.75 23.83 3.63
N SER A 113 -15.83 24.51 3.21
CA SER A 113 -15.92 25.23 1.93
C SER A 113 -14.83 26.28 1.69
N ASN A 114 -14.20 26.77 2.73
CA ASN A 114 -13.13 27.78 2.64
C ASN A 114 -11.77 27.24 3.12
N TYR A 115 -11.58 25.92 3.07
CA TYR A 115 -10.32 25.33 3.48
C TYR A 115 -9.19 25.70 2.49
N SER A 116 -8.09 26.19 3.04
CA SER A 116 -6.86 26.47 2.27
C SER A 116 -5.86 25.33 2.46
N LEU A 117 -5.60 24.58 1.40
CA LEU A 117 -4.58 23.54 1.38
C LEU A 117 -3.19 24.17 1.27
N SER A 118 -2.32 23.83 2.22
CA SER A 118 -0.90 24.18 2.11
C SER A 118 -0.12 22.97 1.58
N ILE A 119 0.73 23.23 0.59
CA ILE A 119 1.63 22.23 0.00
C ILE A 119 3.06 22.73 0.21
N LYS A 120 3.92 21.91 0.79
CA LYS A 120 5.33 22.22 1.04
C LYS A 120 6.23 21.24 0.30
N ASN A 121 7.32 21.77 -0.29
CA ASN A 121 8.41 20.93 -0.76
C ASN A 121 9.37 20.66 0.39
N PRO A 122 9.53 19.40 0.86
CA PRO A 122 10.49 19.07 1.92
C PRO A 122 11.93 18.98 1.40
N ASN A 123 12.12 18.99 0.06
CA ASN A 123 13.44 18.91 -0.55
C ASN A 123 14.06 20.30 -0.67
N THR A 124 15.40 20.36 -0.72
CA THR A 124 16.14 21.63 -0.92
C THR A 124 15.93 22.21 -2.31
N ASP A 125 15.69 21.36 -3.29
CA ASP A 125 15.54 21.72 -4.71
C ASP A 125 14.28 21.10 -5.30
N GLY A 126 13.89 21.59 -6.49
CA GLY A 126 12.75 21.10 -7.24
C GLY A 126 11.49 21.97 -7.15
N THR A 127 10.58 21.73 -8.05
CA THR A 127 9.30 22.44 -8.16
C THR A 127 8.16 21.47 -7.92
N VAL A 128 7.16 21.89 -7.14
CA VAL A 128 5.93 21.12 -6.91
C VAL A 128 4.92 21.50 -8.00
N PHE A 129 4.45 20.50 -8.73
CA PHE A 129 3.36 20.63 -9.68
C PHE A 129 2.09 19.99 -9.10
N TYR A 130 0.94 20.58 -9.37
CA TYR A 130 -0.34 20.05 -8.95
C TYR A 130 -1.44 20.31 -9.98
N THR A 131 -2.48 19.52 -9.96
CA THR A 131 -3.72 19.69 -10.74
C THR A 131 -4.91 19.76 -9.81
N LEU A 132 -6.01 20.36 -10.26
CA LEU A 132 -7.26 20.45 -9.50
C LEU A 132 -8.36 19.53 -10.04
N ASP A 133 -8.11 18.91 -11.16
CA ASP A 133 -9.06 18.07 -11.90
C ASP A 133 -8.73 16.58 -11.86
N GLY A 134 -7.66 16.21 -11.11
CA GLY A 134 -7.20 14.82 -10.99
C GLY A 134 -6.35 14.34 -12.18
N THR A 135 -6.01 15.20 -13.12
CA THR A 135 -5.07 14.86 -14.20
C THR A 135 -3.64 14.75 -13.67
N ASP A 136 -2.77 14.07 -14.41
CA ASP A 136 -1.36 13.94 -14.05
C ASP A 136 -0.67 15.31 -14.15
N PRO A 137 -0.06 15.82 -13.06
CA PRO A 137 0.61 17.12 -13.05
C PRO A 137 1.96 17.12 -13.78
N ARG A 138 2.44 15.99 -14.27
CA ARG A 138 3.67 15.95 -15.08
C ARG A 138 3.46 16.72 -16.37
N ILE A 139 4.42 17.58 -16.71
CA ILE A 139 4.43 18.23 -18.03
C ILE A 139 4.63 17.11 -19.05
N PRO A 140 3.72 16.90 -19.99
CA PRO A 140 3.92 15.90 -21.02
C PRO A 140 5.15 16.25 -21.83
N THR A 141 6.24 15.52 -21.62
CA THR A 141 7.37 15.57 -22.55
C THR A 141 6.89 14.95 -23.85
N MET A 142 6.48 15.81 -24.80
CA MET A 142 6.17 15.48 -26.20
C MET A 142 5.23 14.26 -26.35
N SER A 143 4.08 14.53 -26.84
CA SER A 143 2.99 13.61 -27.17
C SER A 143 3.47 12.23 -27.62
N SER A 144 3.40 11.24 -26.78
CA SER A 144 2.94 9.95 -27.28
C SER A 144 1.51 10.21 -27.75
N GLU A 145 1.23 10.10 -29.03
CA GLU A 145 -0.13 10.09 -29.54
C GLU A 145 -0.86 9.02 -28.72
N HIS A 146 -1.79 9.45 -27.87
CA HIS A 146 -2.65 8.52 -27.17
C HIS A 146 -3.63 8.00 -28.21
N ILE A 147 -3.27 6.92 -28.87
CA ILE A 147 -4.17 6.21 -29.76
C ILE A 147 -5.16 5.48 -28.87
N GLU A 148 -6.34 6.05 -28.70
CA GLU A 148 -7.45 5.37 -28.06
C GLU A 148 -7.89 4.23 -29.00
N LEU A 149 -7.46 3.01 -28.72
CA LEU A 149 -7.82 1.83 -29.51
C LEU A 149 -9.30 1.48 -29.36
N ILE A 150 -9.85 1.66 -28.16
CA ILE A 150 -11.26 1.40 -27.85
C ILE A 150 -11.71 2.43 -26.84
N SER A 151 -12.70 3.27 -27.18
CA SER A 151 -13.29 4.22 -26.25
C SER A 151 -14.02 3.51 -25.12
N GLU A 152 -13.92 4.03 -23.89
CA GLU A 152 -14.72 3.53 -22.75
C GLU A 152 -16.23 3.47 -23.02
N LYS A 153 -16.70 4.31 -23.96
CA LYS A 153 -18.11 4.39 -24.38
C LYS A 153 -18.39 3.62 -25.67
N ALA A 154 -17.41 2.88 -26.20
CA ALA A 154 -17.62 2.07 -27.39
C ALA A 154 -18.63 0.97 -27.10
N SER A 155 -19.63 0.85 -27.97
CA SER A 155 -20.55 -0.27 -27.89
C SER A 155 -19.83 -1.59 -28.18
N SER A 156 -19.83 -2.50 -27.23
CA SER A 156 -19.28 -3.84 -27.39
C SER A 156 -20.40 -4.84 -27.64
N LYS A 157 -20.15 -5.82 -28.51
CA LYS A 157 -21.03 -6.98 -28.67
C LYS A 157 -20.44 -8.14 -27.88
N ILE A 158 -21.23 -8.70 -26.99
CA ILE A 158 -20.87 -9.92 -26.25
C ILE A 158 -21.51 -11.10 -26.96
N LEU A 159 -20.70 -12.04 -27.42
CA LEU A 159 -21.18 -13.34 -27.90
C LEU A 159 -21.28 -14.27 -26.69
N ILE A 160 -22.51 -14.51 -26.23
CA ILE A 160 -22.78 -15.53 -25.22
C ILE A 160 -22.99 -16.85 -26.00
N GLN A 161 -22.02 -17.72 -25.91
CA GLN A 161 -22.07 -18.99 -26.57
C GLN A 161 -22.88 -19.98 -25.73
N SER A 162 -24.04 -20.38 -26.20
CA SER A 162 -24.84 -21.44 -25.57
C SER A 162 -24.48 -22.84 -26.11
N GLU A 163 -23.83 -22.89 -27.30
CA GLU A 163 -23.33 -24.11 -27.93
C GLU A 163 -22.03 -23.80 -28.69
N ASP A 164 -21.25 -24.82 -29.05
CA ASP A 164 -20.01 -24.65 -29.82
C ASP A 164 -20.31 -23.98 -31.15
N SER A 165 -19.90 -22.74 -31.34
CA SER A 165 -20.13 -21.97 -32.57
C SER A 165 -19.14 -22.34 -33.69
N GLY A 166 -18.24 -23.31 -33.46
CA GLY A 166 -17.21 -23.72 -34.45
C GLY A 166 -16.06 -22.70 -34.59
N LEU A 167 -15.99 -21.68 -33.74
CA LEU A 167 -14.90 -20.69 -33.79
C LEU A 167 -13.56 -21.21 -33.27
N GLY A 168 -13.56 -22.38 -32.60
CA GLY A 168 -12.34 -23.00 -32.08
C GLY A 168 -11.49 -22.08 -31.20
N LEU A 169 -10.18 -22.26 -31.23
CA LEU A 169 -9.21 -21.43 -30.50
C LEU A 169 -8.67 -20.24 -31.31
N ASN A 170 -9.20 -19.97 -32.50
CA ASN A 170 -8.76 -18.91 -33.39
C ASN A 170 -9.51 -17.59 -33.10
N TRP A 171 -9.31 -17.07 -31.89
CA TRP A 171 -9.73 -15.73 -31.55
C TRP A 171 -8.65 -14.74 -32.01
N THR A 172 -8.90 -13.98 -33.04
CA THR A 172 -8.09 -12.82 -33.43
C THR A 172 -8.90 -11.54 -33.23
#